data_f8ff816d601bfdb9fd15df1853f9076c
#
_entry.id   f8ff816d601bfdb9fd15df1853f9076c
#
_cell.length_a   1.000
_cell.length_b   1.000
_cell.length_c   1.000
_cell.angle_alpha   90.00
_cell.angle_beta   90.00
_cell.angle_gamma   90.00
#
_symmetry.space_group_name_H-M   'P 1'
#
loop_
_entity.id
_entity.type
_entity.pdbx_description
1 polymer ?
#
loop_
_entity_poly.entity_id
_entity_poly.type
_entity_poly.pdbx_seq_one_letter_code
_entity_poly.pdbx_strand_id
1 'polypeptide(L)'
;MKKIFIITGEYSGDIHASNVVKELRALNSDVQIEGIGGINLESQGVKLFTNQDKMSAMGISSQILINHIKLGKAVVDYLKNEYKPDLVLLIDYGAFNLCVAKFLHDAGIKIFYYIPPQVWASRKYRIKFIQKFVDKVLCIFPFEKQLYAQYGIDT
;
A
#
# COMPACT_ATOMS: atom_id res chain seq x y z
N MET A 1 -5.02 5.35 -20.62
CA MET A 1 -4.24 4.39 -19.81
C MET A 1 -4.23 4.83 -18.35
N LYS A 2 -4.72 3.99 -17.44
CA LYS A 2 -4.69 4.24 -15.99
C LYS A 2 -3.40 3.79 -15.37
N LYS A 3 -2.89 4.54 -14.40
CA LYS A 3 -1.63 4.24 -13.69
C LYS A 3 -1.90 3.89 -12.24
N ILE A 4 -1.47 2.72 -11.80
CA ILE A 4 -1.60 2.25 -10.42
C ILE A 4 -0.21 1.97 -9.87
N PHE A 5 0.05 2.39 -8.63
CA PHE A 5 1.25 2.02 -7.91
C PHE A 5 0.89 1.15 -6.71
N ILE A 6 1.49 -0.03 -6.58
CA ILE A 6 1.20 -1.00 -5.52
C ILE A 6 2.34 -0.99 -4.51
N ILE A 7 2.02 -1.00 -3.22
CA ILE A 7 3.01 -1.11 -2.15
C ILE A 7 2.66 -2.28 -1.25
N THR A 8 3.54 -3.25 -1.21
CA THR A 8 3.54 -4.37 -0.26
C THR A 8 4.96 -4.57 0.29
N GLY A 9 5.09 -5.14 1.49
CA GLY A 9 6.38 -5.28 2.16
C GLY A 9 6.64 -6.67 2.73
N GLU A 10 5.70 -7.61 2.55
CA GLU A 10 5.78 -8.97 3.05
C GLU A 10 5.38 -9.98 1.97
N TYR A 11 5.85 -11.22 2.11
CA TYR A 11 5.60 -12.29 1.13
C TYR A 11 4.11 -12.56 0.91
N SER A 12 3.31 -12.56 1.98
CA SER A 12 1.85 -12.73 1.89
C SER A 12 1.19 -11.59 1.10
N GLY A 13 1.60 -10.37 1.36
CA GLY A 13 1.14 -9.18 0.64
C GLY A 13 1.51 -9.22 -0.84
N ASP A 14 2.71 -9.72 -1.18
CA ASP A 14 3.18 -9.88 -2.55
C ASP A 14 2.33 -10.89 -3.35
N ILE A 15 1.92 -12.00 -2.72
CA ILE A 15 0.96 -12.95 -3.31
C ILE A 15 -0.39 -12.27 -3.57
N HIS A 16 -0.94 -11.56 -2.61
CA HIS A 16 -2.19 -10.83 -2.78
C HIS A 16 -2.09 -9.76 -3.87
N ALA A 17 -0.99 -9.03 -3.91
CA ALA A 17 -0.72 -8.04 -4.95
C ALA A 17 -0.68 -8.66 -6.35
N SER A 18 0.00 -9.78 -6.51
CA SER A 18 0.09 -10.48 -7.80
C SER A 18 -1.28 -10.95 -8.31
N ASN A 19 -2.14 -11.45 -7.42
CA ASN A 19 -3.51 -11.82 -7.77
C ASN A 19 -4.35 -10.60 -8.19
N VAL A 20 -4.22 -9.49 -7.47
CA VAL A 20 -4.90 -8.23 -7.82
C VAL A 20 -4.47 -7.76 -9.22
N VAL A 21 -3.17 -7.79 -9.53
CA VAL A 21 -2.65 -7.39 -10.85
C VAL A 21 -3.21 -8.28 -11.94
N LYS A 22 -3.23 -9.60 -11.72
CA LYS A 22 -3.79 -10.57 -12.66
C LYS A 22 -5.25 -10.23 -13.01
N GLU A 23 -6.08 -10.02 -12.01
CA GLU A 23 -7.50 -9.70 -12.21
C GLU A 23 -7.70 -8.31 -12.84
N LEU A 24 -6.94 -7.30 -12.42
CA LEU A 24 -7.00 -5.97 -13.02
C LEU A 24 -6.69 -6.00 -14.51
N ARG A 25 -5.68 -6.76 -14.93
CA ARG A 25 -5.31 -6.89 -16.35
C ARG A 25 -6.34 -7.70 -17.15
N ALA A 26 -7.00 -8.67 -16.52
CA ALA A 26 -8.08 -9.40 -17.14
C ALA A 26 -9.30 -8.51 -17.42
N LEU A 27 -9.59 -7.57 -16.51
CA LEU A 27 -10.69 -6.62 -16.64
C LEU A 27 -10.37 -5.44 -17.56
N ASN A 28 -9.12 -5.00 -17.55
CA ASN A 28 -8.65 -3.86 -18.36
C ASN A 28 -7.16 -4.02 -18.67
N SER A 29 -6.86 -4.35 -19.92
CA SER A 29 -5.48 -4.49 -20.38
C SER A 29 -4.73 -3.15 -20.51
N ASP A 30 -5.46 -2.01 -20.54
CA ASP A 30 -4.86 -0.66 -20.64
C ASP A 30 -4.57 -0.07 -19.25
N VAL A 31 -3.91 -0.85 -18.38
CA VAL A 31 -3.47 -0.39 -17.06
C VAL A 31 -1.96 -0.55 -16.92
N GLN A 32 -1.28 0.56 -16.59
CA GLN A 32 0.13 0.54 -16.22
C GLN A 32 0.26 0.35 -14.72
N ILE A 33 1.08 -0.61 -14.30
CA ILE A 33 1.28 -0.94 -12.89
C ILE A 33 2.78 -0.97 -12.59
N GLU A 34 3.18 -0.20 -11.59
CA GLU A 34 4.51 -0.26 -10.97
C GLU A 34 4.33 -0.46 -9.46
N GLY A 35 5.40 -0.79 -8.74
CA GLY A 35 5.22 -0.96 -7.29
C GLY A 35 6.47 -1.29 -6.48
N ILE A 36 6.23 -1.53 -5.21
CA ILE A 36 7.14 -2.16 -4.27
C ILE A 36 6.56 -3.52 -3.93
N GLY A 37 7.33 -4.56 -4.09
CA GLY A 37 6.90 -5.93 -3.81
C GLY A 37 8.00 -6.94 -4.02
N GLY A 38 7.63 -8.18 -4.23
CA GLY A 38 8.55 -9.30 -4.40
C GLY A 38 8.43 -9.97 -5.76
N ILE A 39 8.92 -11.20 -5.79
CA ILE A 39 9.00 -12.03 -7.00
C ILE A 39 7.62 -12.33 -7.62
N ASN A 40 6.56 -12.44 -6.80
CA ASN A 40 5.23 -12.73 -7.31
C ASN A 40 4.67 -11.55 -8.11
N LEU A 41 4.85 -10.33 -7.59
CA LEU A 41 4.43 -9.11 -8.28
C LEU A 41 5.25 -8.90 -9.57
N GLU A 42 6.57 -9.10 -9.49
CA GLU A 42 7.47 -9.01 -10.64
C GLU A 42 7.11 -10.04 -11.73
N SER A 43 6.74 -11.27 -11.35
CA SER A 43 6.31 -12.32 -12.28
C SER A 43 5.07 -11.95 -13.09
N GLN A 44 4.25 -11.02 -12.61
CA GLN A 44 3.14 -10.44 -13.35
C GLN A 44 3.56 -9.30 -14.30
N GLY A 45 4.86 -9.10 -14.52
CA GLY A 45 5.38 -8.04 -15.39
C GLY A 45 5.23 -6.64 -14.80
N VAL A 46 5.14 -6.52 -13.47
CA VAL A 46 5.15 -5.22 -12.78
C VAL A 46 6.59 -4.77 -12.61
N LYS A 47 6.87 -3.54 -13.02
CA LYS A 47 8.17 -2.92 -12.78
C LYS A 47 8.29 -2.52 -11.31
N LEU A 48 9.26 -3.09 -10.61
CA LEU A 48 9.48 -2.78 -9.21
C LEU A 48 10.33 -1.51 -9.04
N PHE A 49 9.84 -0.58 -8.23
CA PHE A 49 10.62 0.57 -7.73
C PHE A 49 11.73 0.09 -6.79
N THR A 50 11.38 -0.84 -5.89
CA THR A 50 12.33 -1.58 -5.07
C THR A 50 11.75 -2.93 -4.68
N ASN A 51 12.63 -3.90 -4.40
CA ASN A 51 12.23 -5.21 -3.93
C ASN A 51 12.02 -5.19 -2.40
N GLN A 52 10.94 -5.81 -1.94
CA GLN A 52 10.58 -5.90 -0.52
C GLN A 52 11.63 -6.58 0.36
N ASP A 53 12.41 -7.52 -0.19
CA ASP A 53 13.47 -8.21 0.55
C ASP A 53 14.54 -7.25 1.06
N LYS A 54 14.80 -6.17 0.29
CA LYS A 54 15.69 -5.08 0.72
C LYS A 54 15.10 -4.29 1.88
N MET A 55 13.77 -4.21 2.00
CA MET A 55 13.10 -3.54 3.12
C MET A 55 13.22 -4.37 4.40
N SER A 56 13.06 -5.69 4.30
CA SER A 56 13.16 -6.61 5.43
C SER A 56 14.59 -6.74 5.98
N ALA A 57 15.61 -6.59 5.14
CA ALA A 57 17.02 -6.67 5.50
C ALA A 57 17.58 -5.43 6.22
N MET A 58 16.78 -4.39 6.42
CA MET A 58 17.26 -3.08 6.88
C MET A 58 17.43 -2.90 8.39
N GLY A 59 17.67 -3.98 9.20
CA GLY A 59 18.25 -3.88 10.55
C GLY A 59 17.31 -3.67 11.72
N ILE A 60 17.85 -3.34 12.90
CA ILE A 60 17.22 -3.30 14.23
C ILE A 60 16.37 -2.03 14.44
N SER A 61 15.28 -2.15 15.16
CA SER A 61 14.15 -1.21 15.45
C SER A 61 14.25 0.29 15.09
N SER A 62 15.22 1.06 15.56
CA SER A 62 15.31 2.50 15.27
C SER A 62 15.79 2.78 13.84
N GLN A 63 16.71 1.97 13.34
CA GLN A 63 17.21 2.08 11.97
C GLN A 63 16.12 1.72 10.95
N ILE A 64 15.26 0.76 11.26
CA ILE A 64 14.11 0.40 10.41
C ILE A 64 13.20 1.62 10.22
N LEU A 65 12.87 2.33 11.29
CA LEU A 65 12.00 3.51 11.19
C LEU A 65 12.61 4.61 10.30
N ILE A 66 13.89 4.90 10.49
CA ILE A 66 14.61 5.90 9.67
C ILE A 66 14.62 5.48 8.20
N ASN A 67 14.88 4.21 7.92
CA ASN A 67 14.90 3.67 6.57
C ASN A 67 13.51 3.68 5.92
N HIS A 68 12.46 3.38 6.68
CA HIS A 68 11.08 3.49 6.21
C HIS A 68 10.72 4.94 5.86
N ILE A 69 11.13 5.91 6.67
CA ILE A 69 10.87 7.33 6.37
C ILE A 69 11.63 7.76 5.11
N LYS A 70 12.90 7.38 4.96
CA LYS A 70 13.71 7.69 3.77
C LYS A 70 13.10 7.07 2.52
N LEU A 71 12.75 5.80 2.58
CA LEU A 71 12.11 5.10 1.47
C LEU A 71 10.74 5.71 1.14
N GLY A 72 9.93 6.02 2.15
CA GLY A 72 8.63 6.66 1.98
C GLY A 72 8.73 7.99 1.24
N LYS A 73 9.70 8.84 1.63
CA LYS A 73 9.97 10.10 0.93
C LYS A 73 10.42 9.88 -0.51
N ALA A 74 11.35 8.96 -0.75
CA ALA A 74 11.84 8.66 -2.09
C ALA A 74 10.72 8.15 -3.01
N VAL A 75 9.84 7.29 -2.49
CA VAL A 75 8.66 6.82 -3.23
C VAL A 75 7.72 7.97 -3.54
N VAL A 76 7.40 8.83 -2.57
CA VAL A 76 6.51 9.97 -2.80
C VAL A 76 7.09 10.93 -3.83
N ASP A 77 8.38 11.22 -3.77
CA ASP A 77 9.05 12.09 -4.75
C ASP A 77 8.98 11.49 -6.16
N TYR A 78 9.21 10.19 -6.30
CA TYR A 78 9.06 9.47 -7.56
C TYR A 78 7.62 9.54 -8.08
N LEU A 79 6.64 9.27 -7.22
CA LEU A 79 5.23 9.28 -7.59
C LEU A 79 4.73 10.67 -7.99
N LYS A 80 5.20 11.74 -7.33
CA LYS A 80 4.81 13.11 -7.67
C LYS A 80 5.43 13.61 -8.97
N ASN A 81 6.70 13.31 -9.19
CA ASN A 81 7.48 13.96 -10.23
C ASN A 81 7.56 13.13 -11.51
N GLU A 82 7.60 11.81 -11.40
CA GLU A 82 7.87 10.91 -12.51
C GLU A 82 6.66 10.04 -12.88
N TYR A 83 6.23 9.15 -11.98
CA TYR A 83 5.21 8.16 -12.32
C TYR A 83 3.79 8.73 -12.42
N LYS A 84 3.39 9.60 -11.49
CA LYS A 84 2.07 10.28 -11.42
C LYS A 84 0.90 9.29 -11.51
N PRO A 85 0.70 8.44 -10.48
CA PRO A 85 -0.36 7.45 -10.48
C PRO A 85 -1.74 8.08 -10.32
N ASP A 86 -2.77 7.44 -10.89
CA ASP A 86 -4.18 7.73 -10.59
C ASP A 86 -4.57 7.19 -9.20
N LEU A 87 -3.87 6.15 -8.72
CA LEU A 87 -4.16 5.46 -7.46
C LEU A 87 -2.90 4.79 -6.92
N VAL A 88 -2.69 4.89 -5.61
CA VAL A 88 -1.77 4.03 -4.86
C VAL A 88 -2.59 2.99 -4.10
N LEU A 89 -2.27 1.71 -4.28
CA LEU A 89 -2.84 0.60 -3.57
C LEU A 89 -1.84 0.08 -2.52
N LEU A 90 -2.14 0.32 -1.25
CA LEU A 90 -1.40 -0.24 -0.13
C LEU A 90 -1.94 -1.64 0.17
N ILE A 91 -1.07 -2.62 0.37
CA ILE A 91 -1.46 -3.99 0.69
C ILE A 91 -0.70 -4.46 1.92
N ASP A 92 -1.44 -4.86 2.98
CA ASP A 92 -0.87 -5.38 4.23
C ASP A 92 0.24 -4.48 4.82
N TYR A 93 1.27 -5.02 5.47
CA TYR A 93 2.48 -4.34 5.96
C TYR A 93 2.22 -3.02 6.70
N GLY A 94 1.47 -3.10 7.80
CA GLY A 94 0.89 -1.96 8.50
C GLY A 94 1.87 -0.89 8.99
N ALA A 95 3.10 -1.25 9.36
CA ALA A 95 4.06 -0.26 9.89
C ALA A 95 4.51 0.72 8.81
N PHE A 96 4.99 0.23 7.68
CA PHE A 96 5.45 1.07 6.57
C PHE A 96 4.28 1.74 5.86
N ASN A 97 3.23 0.99 5.54
CA ASN A 97 2.11 1.50 4.76
C ASN A 97 1.37 2.64 5.46
N LEU A 98 1.21 2.61 6.79
CA LEU A 98 0.65 3.75 7.52
C LEU A 98 1.57 4.96 7.53
N CYS A 99 2.89 4.74 7.59
CA CYS A 99 3.86 5.83 7.50
C CYS A 99 3.81 6.50 6.12
N VAL A 100 3.85 5.72 5.05
CA VAL A 100 3.83 6.26 3.68
C VAL A 100 2.48 6.86 3.31
N ALA A 101 1.36 6.34 3.83
CA ALA A 101 0.03 6.89 3.58
C ALA A 101 -0.08 8.37 3.93
N LYS A 102 0.54 8.80 5.03
CA LYS A 102 0.59 10.21 5.41
C LYS A 102 1.27 11.06 4.33
N PHE A 103 2.44 10.65 3.86
CA PHE A 103 3.19 11.40 2.84
C PHE A 103 2.47 11.42 1.50
N LEU A 104 1.82 10.33 1.12
CA LEU A 104 1.02 10.23 -0.10
C LEU A 104 -0.21 11.15 -0.02
N HIS A 105 -0.90 11.13 1.11
CA HIS A 105 -2.05 12.01 1.35
C HIS A 105 -1.66 13.49 1.30
N ASP A 106 -0.57 13.87 1.99
CA ASP A 106 -0.06 15.24 1.98
C ASP A 106 0.38 15.69 0.56
N ALA A 107 0.70 14.74 -0.31
CA ALA A 107 1.00 14.95 -1.72
C ALA A 107 -0.25 14.99 -2.63
N GLY A 108 -1.44 14.79 -2.09
CA GLY A 108 -2.71 14.77 -2.85
C GLY A 108 -2.91 13.53 -3.70
N ILE A 109 -2.23 12.43 -3.39
CA ILE A 109 -2.32 11.15 -4.12
C ILE A 109 -3.44 10.31 -3.51
N LYS A 110 -4.30 9.75 -4.35
CA LYS A 110 -5.41 8.88 -3.95
C LYS A 110 -4.91 7.53 -3.44
N ILE A 111 -5.44 7.09 -2.29
CA ILE A 111 -4.96 5.90 -1.58
C ILE A 111 -6.10 4.94 -1.30
N PHE A 112 -5.97 3.70 -1.77
CA PHE A 112 -6.77 2.57 -1.31
C PHE A 112 -5.90 1.65 -0.46
N TYR A 113 -6.47 1.06 0.58
CA TYR A 113 -5.77 0.12 1.45
C TYR A 113 -6.48 -1.23 1.46
N TYR A 114 -5.84 -2.23 0.88
CA TYR A 114 -6.28 -3.62 0.88
C TYR A 114 -5.59 -4.40 1.99
N ILE A 115 -6.35 -5.17 2.75
CA ILE A 115 -5.89 -5.90 3.94
C ILE A 115 -5.20 -4.94 4.94
N PRO A 116 -5.93 -3.94 5.45
CA PRO A 116 -5.35 -3.00 6.41
C PRO A 116 -5.03 -3.70 7.74
N PRO A 117 -4.22 -3.07 8.62
CA PRO A 117 -3.93 -3.61 9.94
C PRO A 117 -5.20 -3.96 10.70
N GLN A 118 -5.19 -5.10 11.39
CA GLN A 118 -6.32 -5.57 12.20
C GLN A 118 -6.48 -4.70 13.47
N VAL A 119 -7.03 -3.51 13.29
CA VAL A 119 -7.18 -2.50 14.35
C VAL A 119 -8.12 -2.94 15.49
N TRP A 120 -8.98 -3.91 15.22
CA TRP A 120 -9.88 -4.53 16.20
C TRP A 120 -9.13 -5.49 17.14
N ALA A 121 -8.05 -6.13 16.67
CA ALA A 121 -7.25 -7.07 17.45
C ALA A 121 -6.16 -6.36 18.27
N SER A 122 -5.53 -5.32 17.71
CA SER A 122 -4.44 -4.60 18.38
C SER A 122 -4.28 -3.18 17.83
N ARG A 123 -3.63 -2.32 18.62
CA ARG A 123 -3.24 -0.96 18.20
C ARG A 123 -4.41 -0.16 17.59
N LYS A 124 -5.54 -0.11 18.29
CA LYS A 124 -6.78 0.58 17.88
C LYS A 124 -6.58 2.02 17.40
N TYR A 125 -5.55 2.72 17.89
CA TYR A 125 -5.22 4.08 17.46
C TYR A 125 -4.93 4.19 15.96
N ARG A 126 -4.52 3.10 15.30
CA ARG A 126 -4.25 3.06 13.86
C ARG A 126 -5.48 3.37 13.01
N ILE A 127 -6.69 3.14 13.53
CA ILE A 127 -7.91 3.46 12.79
C ILE A 127 -8.03 4.96 12.51
N LYS A 128 -7.54 5.81 13.41
CA LYS A 128 -7.51 7.26 13.19
C LYS A 128 -6.56 7.68 12.08
N PHE A 129 -5.46 6.94 11.89
CA PHE A 129 -4.56 7.15 10.76
C PHE A 129 -5.22 6.74 9.44
N ILE A 130 -5.88 5.58 9.42
CA ILE A 130 -6.63 5.13 8.23
C ILE A 130 -7.72 6.14 7.89
N GLN A 131 -8.52 6.56 8.87
CA GLN A 131 -9.58 7.56 8.70
C GLN A 131 -9.06 8.87 8.09
N LYS A 132 -7.87 9.31 8.51
CA LYS A 132 -7.31 10.59 8.10
C LYS A 132 -6.63 10.55 6.72
N PHE A 133 -5.98 9.46 6.38
CA PHE A 133 -5.03 9.41 5.26
C PHE A 133 -5.42 8.47 4.13
N VAL A 134 -6.42 7.59 4.32
CA VAL A 134 -6.82 6.58 3.33
C VAL A 134 -8.20 6.94 2.78
N ASP A 135 -8.34 6.93 1.47
CA ASP A 135 -9.59 7.27 0.80
C ASP A 135 -10.59 6.12 0.80
N LYS A 136 -10.11 4.88 0.70
CA LYS A 136 -10.95 3.67 0.71
C LYS A 136 -10.23 2.49 1.30
N VAL A 137 -10.95 1.70 2.10
CA VAL A 137 -10.47 0.43 2.66
C VAL A 137 -11.12 -0.75 1.92
N LEU A 138 -10.31 -1.74 1.56
CA LEU A 138 -10.76 -3.01 1.01
C LEU A 138 -10.47 -4.09 2.06
N CYS A 139 -11.45 -4.37 2.91
CA CYS A 139 -11.34 -5.32 4.01
C CYS A 139 -11.62 -6.75 3.55
N ILE A 140 -11.06 -7.73 4.26
CA ILE A 140 -11.26 -9.16 3.97
C ILE A 140 -12.31 -9.82 4.87
N PHE A 141 -12.62 -9.23 6.02
CA PHE A 141 -13.64 -9.76 6.92
C PHE A 141 -14.92 -8.91 6.88
N PRO A 142 -16.10 -9.53 6.76
CA PRO A 142 -17.37 -8.78 6.65
C PRO A 142 -17.65 -7.85 7.84
N PHE A 143 -17.24 -8.22 9.05
CA PHE A 143 -17.44 -7.39 10.23
C PHE A 143 -16.58 -6.11 10.24
N GLU A 144 -15.46 -6.11 9.54
CA GLU A 144 -14.61 -4.92 9.42
C GLU A 144 -15.31 -3.78 8.71
N LYS A 145 -16.20 -4.10 7.76
CA LYS A 145 -17.02 -3.09 7.08
C LYS A 145 -17.84 -2.27 8.07
N GLN A 146 -18.48 -2.93 9.05
CA GLN A 146 -19.26 -2.25 10.09
C GLN A 146 -18.36 -1.42 11.01
N LEU A 147 -17.19 -1.96 11.35
CA LEU A 147 -16.21 -1.25 12.17
C LEU A 147 -15.73 0.03 11.49
N TYR A 148 -15.30 -0.04 10.24
CA TYR A 148 -14.83 1.12 9.49
C TYR A 148 -15.93 2.15 9.24
N ALA A 149 -17.18 1.71 9.01
CA ALA A 149 -18.33 2.58 8.85
C ALA A 149 -18.59 3.46 10.08
N GLN A 150 -18.36 2.95 11.31
CA GLN A 150 -18.48 3.72 12.54
C GLN A 150 -17.52 4.92 12.60
N TYR A 151 -16.43 4.88 11.85
CA TYR A 151 -15.44 5.94 11.75
C TYR A 151 -15.57 6.77 10.46
N GLY A 152 -16.65 6.54 9.68
CA GLY A 152 -16.88 7.24 8.41
C GLY A 152 -15.87 6.89 7.31
N ILE A 153 -15.24 5.71 7.40
CA ILE A 153 -14.27 5.23 6.42
C ILE A 153 -15.01 4.46 5.33
N ASP A 154 -14.80 4.84 4.08
CA ASP A 154 -15.36 4.16 2.90
C ASP A 154 -14.73 2.77 2.73
N THR A 155 -15.57 1.76 2.52
CA THR A 155 -15.14 0.35 2.36
C THR A 155 -15.80 -0.33 1.16
#